data_be585fa20c92c3b32924a2146486b04c
#
_entry.id   be585fa20c92c3b32924a2146486b04c
#
_cell.length_a   1.000
_cell.length_b   1.000
_cell.length_c   1.000
_cell.angle_alpha   90.00
_cell.angle_beta   90.00
_cell.angle_gamma   90.00
#
_symmetry.space_group_name_H-M   'P 1'
#
loop_
_entity.id
_entity.type
_entity.pdbx_description
1 polymer ?
#
loop_
_entity_poly.entity_id
_entity_poly.type
_entity_poly.pdbx_seq_one_letter_code
_entity_poly.pdbx_strand_id
1 'polypeptide(L)'
;MDLGIKGKKAIICASSRGLGKGIAEQLAKEGVEIVINGTNKENLEKTESEFIEKKYKVKSVLGVMEDASTREALLNICPNPDILINNSGGPPPGKFFEWTEEDFLGAIKSNFTQSALLMQSVIPGMQKNKFGRIINMTSAMVKNPHLMMGLSTSARTGLHGLSKALSKEFAKDNITINCILPERIATDRQVRIIGYQAKLADITYEEALKLVEDDMPAKRMGKVEEVSGICTFLCSQQAAFITGQSISVDGGSSEYLL
;
A
#
# COMPACT_ATOMS: atom_id res chain seq x y z
N MET A 1 11.77 -2.26 -20.33
CA MET A 1 12.88 -2.51 -19.36
C MET A 1 12.62 -3.86 -18.74
N ASP A 2 13.58 -4.76 -18.72
CA ASP A 2 13.44 -6.01 -17.97
C ASP A 2 13.67 -5.71 -16.48
N LEU A 3 12.69 -5.98 -15.64
CA LEU A 3 12.75 -5.72 -14.20
C LEU A 3 13.46 -6.85 -13.41
N GLY A 4 13.73 -7.99 -14.04
CA GLY A 4 14.40 -9.14 -13.41
C GLY A 4 13.59 -9.80 -12.30
N ILE A 5 12.24 -9.70 -12.33
CA ILE A 5 11.35 -10.25 -11.31
C ILE A 5 10.40 -11.34 -11.81
N LYS A 6 10.53 -11.75 -13.08
CA LYS A 6 9.73 -12.85 -13.63
C LYS A 6 9.94 -14.14 -12.84
N GLY A 7 8.83 -14.81 -12.47
CA GLY A 7 8.84 -16.02 -11.66
C GLY A 7 9.04 -15.80 -10.15
N LYS A 8 9.22 -14.56 -9.70
CA LYS A 8 9.21 -14.20 -8.29
C LYS A 8 7.81 -14.36 -7.70
N LYS A 9 7.71 -14.45 -6.37
CA LYS A 9 6.45 -14.62 -5.63
C LYS A 9 6.16 -13.40 -4.79
N ALA A 10 4.92 -12.91 -4.84
CA ALA A 10 4.50 -11.72 -4.10
C ALA A 10 3.26 -11.97 -3.25
N ILE A 11 3.26 -11.42 -2.04
CA ILE A 11 2.05 -11.21 -1.23
C ILE A 11 1.66 -9.74 -1.32
N ILE A 12 0.41 -9.46 -1.70
CA ILE A 12 -0.13 -8.10 -1.82
C ILE A 12 -1.35 -7.98 -0.92
N CYS A 13 -1.22 -7.22 0.17
CA CYS A 13 -2.30 -6.99 1.11
C CYS A 13 -3.34 -6.00 0.56
N ALA A 14 -4.62 -6.15 0.96
CA ALA A 14 -5.74 -5.28 0.57
C ALA A 14 -5.77 -4.99 -0.95
N SER A 15 -5.71 -6.04 -1.75
CA SER A 15 -5.53 -5.99 -3.21
C SER A 15 -6.75 -6.42 -4.03
N SER A 16 -7.93 -6.50 -3.41
CA SER A 16 -9.19 -6.79 -4.12
C SER A 16 -9.71 -5.60 -4.94
N ARG A 17 -9.17 -4.39 -4.78
CA ARG A 17 -9.51 -3.17 -5.52
C ARG A 17 -8.48 -2.06 -5.33
N GLY A 18 -8.66 -0.94 -6.03
CA GLY A 18 -7.86 0.28 -5.85
C GLY A 18 -6.36 0.07 -6.07
N LEU A 19 -5.54 0.71 -5.22
CA LEU A 19 -4.08 0.66 -5.35
C LEU A 19 -3.52 -0.75 -5.26
N GLY A 20 -3.98 -1.54 -4.28
CA GLY A 20 -3.52 -2.92 -4.10
C GLY A 20 -3.79 -3.79 -5.35
N LYS A 21 -4.99 -3.67 -5.97
CA LYS A 21 -5.33 -4.36 -7.22
C LYS A 21 -4.42 -3.91 -8.37
N GLY A 22 -4.20 -2.59 -8.52
CA GLY A 22 -3.33 -2.07 -9.58
C GLY A 22 -1.88 -2.54 -9.44
N ILE A 23 -1.35 -2.57 -8.20
CA ILE A 23 0.00 -3.09 -7.92
C ILE A 23 0.07 -4.58 -8.22
N ALA A 24 -0.91 -5.37 -7.79
CA ALA A 24 -0.99 -6.81 -8.07
C ALA A 24 -1.02 -7.08 -9.57
N GLU A 25 -1.82 -6.32 -10.32
CA GLU A 25 -1.89 -6.45 -11.78
C GLU A 25 -0.57 -6.12 -12.45
N GLN A 26 0.08 -5.02 -12.05
CA GLN A 26 1.35 -4.61 -12.64
C GLN A 26 2.47 -5.63 -12.37
N LEU A 27 2.56 -6.16 -11.15
CA LEU A 27 3.50 -7.25 -10.81
C LEU A 27 3.20 -8.52 -11.62
N ALA A 28 1.92 -8.88 -11.78
CA ALA A 28 1.54 -10.05 -12.57
C ALA A 28 1.87 -9.90 -14.06
N LYS A 29 1.77 -8.69 -14.63
CA LYS A 29 2.21 -8.39 -16.02
C LYS A 29 3.71 -8.64 -16.21
N GLU A 30 4.51 -8.40 -15.16
CA GLU A 30 5.95 -8.70 -15.15
C GLU A 30 6.25 -10.19 -14.88
N GLY A 31 5.22 -11.05 -14.83
CA GLY A 31 5.36 -12.50 -14.63
C GLY A 31 5.60 -12.93 -13.19
N VAL A 32 5.26 -12.10 -12.21
CA VAL A 32 5.28 -12.44 -10.79
C VAL A 32 4.07 -13.31 -10.45
N GLU A 33 4.27 -14.36 -9.65
CA GLU A 33 3.19 -15.16 -9.07
C GLU A 33 2.65 -14.41 -7.85
N ILE A 34 1.37 -14.10 -7.84
CA ILE A 34 0.79 -13.19 -6.84
C ILE A 34 -0.19 -13.91 -5.92
N VAL A 35 -0.18 -13.51 -4.64
CA VAL A 35 -1.23 -13.84 -3.67
C VAL A 35 -1.89 -12.54 -3.26
N ILE A 36 -3.18 -12.40 -3.58
CA ILE A 36 -4.00 -11.23 -3.28
C ILE A 36 -4.82 -11.46 -2.01
N ASN A 37 -5.16 -10.37 -1.32
CA ASN A 37 -5.97 -10.40 -0.11
C ASN A 37 -7.06 -9.33 -0.15
N GLY A 38 -8.17 -9.63 0.46
CA GLY A 38 -9.27 -8.68 0.62
C GLY A 38 -10.25 -9.11 1.71
N THR A 39 -11.04 -8.16 2.22
CA THR A 39 -12.05 -8.39 3.27
C THR A 39 -13.46 -8.58 2.70
N ASN A 40 -13.70 -8.18 1.46
CA ASN A 40 -14.98 -8.39 0.77
C ASN A 40 -14.82 -9.53 -0.23
N LYS A 41 -15.62 -10.59 -0.03
CA LYS A 41 -15.56 -11.82 -0.81
C LYS A 41 -15.84 -11.58 -2.29
N GLU A 42 -16.90 -10.86 -2.62
CA GLU A 42 -17.33 -10.60 -3.99
C GLU A 42 -16.25 -9.84 -4.79
N ASN A 43 -15.70 -8.76 -4.21
CA ASN A 43 -14.62 -8.00 -4.85
C ASN A 43 -13.34 -8.84 -5.04
N LEU A 44 -13.04 -9.71 -4.07
CA LEU A 44 -11.85 -10.56 -4.14
C LEU A 44 -11.99 -11.62 -5.23
N GLU A 45 -13.11 -12.34 -5.24
CA GLU A 45 -13.42 -13.37 -6.26
C GLU A 45 -13.47 -12.77 -7.67
N LYS A 46 -14.09 -11.58 -7.81
CA LYS A 46 -14.10 -10.86 -9.09
C LYS A 46 -12.68 -10.54 -9.57
N THR A 47 -11.84 -10.00 -8.69
CA THR A 47 -10.45 -9.64 -9.03
C THR A 47 -9.61 -10.88 -9.37
N GLU A 48 -9.77 -11.96 -8.61
CA GLU A 48 -9.09 -13.23 -8.90
C GLU A 48 -9.51 -13.78 -10.27
N SER A 49 -10.81 -13.82 -10.57
CA SER A 49 -11.35 -14.27 -11.87
C SER A 49 -10.79 -13.42 -13.02
N GLU A 50 -10.80 -12.09 -12.90
CA GLU A 50 -10.23 -11.20 -13.91
C GLU A 50 -8.73 -11.48 -14.16
N PHE A 51 -7.99 -11.82 -13.13
CA PHE A 51 -6.56 -12.12 -13.24
C PHE A 51 -6.32 -13.51 -13.86
N ILE A 52 -7.16 -14.49 -13.55
CA ILE A 52 -7.13 -15.81 -14.17
C ILE A 52 -7.44 -15.71 -15.67
N GLU A 53 -8.44 -14.93 -16.07
CA GLU A 53 -8.78 -14.69 -17.48
C GLU A 53 -7.61 -14.07 -18.26
N LYS A 54 -6.83 -13.18 -17.60
CA LYS A 54 -5.60 -12.60 -18.13
C LYS A 54 -4.41 -13.57 -18.09
N LYS A 55 -4.61 -14.82 -17.66
CA LYS A 55 -3.59 -15.87 -17.51
C LYS A 55 -2.48 -15.53 -16.52
N TYR A 56 -2.77 -14.71 -15.51
CA TYR A 56 -1.85 -14.46 -14.41
C TYR A 56 -1.88 -15.61 -13.40
N LYS A 57 -0.73 -15.89 -12.78
CA LYS A 57 -0.64 -16.85 -11.68
C LYS A 57 -1.08 -16.16 -10.40
N VAL A 58 -2.32 -16.35 -10.02
CA VAL A 58 -2.93 -15.73 -8.86
C VAL A 58 -3.56 -16.75 -7.92
N LYS A 59 -3.48 -16.48 -6.63
CA LYS A 59 -4.28 -17.10 -5.55
C LYS A 59 -4.81 -16.00 -4.66
N SER A 60 -5.89 -16.26 -3.93
CA SER A 60 -6.50 -15.28 -3.05
C SER A 60 -6.69 -15.78 -1.62
N VAL A 61 -6.69 -14.85 -0.65
CA VAL A 61 -7.00 -15.10 0.75
C VAL A 61 -8.03 -14.07 1.22
N LEU A 62 -9.21 -14.54 1.60
CA LEU A 62 -10.22 -13.72 2.23
C LEU A 62 -9.89 -13.54 3.72
N GLY A 63 -9.91 -12.32 4.20
CA GLY A 63 -9.75 -12.03 5.63
C GLY A 63 -9.17 -10.66 5.91
N VAL A 64 -9.24 -10.30 7.19
CA VAL A 64 -8.73 -9.04 7.74
C VAL A 64 -7.28 -9.25 8.15
N MET A 65 -6.39 -8.36 7.73
CA MET A 65 -4.94 -8.50 7.97
C MET A 65 -4.54 -8.41 9.44
N GLU A 66 -5.39 -7.78 10.26
CA GLU A 66 -5.25 -7.71 11.72
C GLU A 66 -5.40 -9.08 12.41
N ASP A 67 -6.04 -10.05 11.74
CA ASP A 67 -6.23 -11.39 12.26
C ASP A 67 -5.00 -12.28 11.96
N ALA A 68 -4.52 -12.99 12.96
CA ALA A 68 -3.37 -13.89 12.81
C ALA A 68 -3.66 -14.99 11.78
N SER A 69 -4.87 -15.56 11.80
CA SER A 69 -5.30 -16.61 10.86
C SER A 69 -5.22 -16.19 9.40
N THR A 70 -5.52 -14.93 9.08
CA THR A 70 -5.40 -14.41 7.72
C THR A 70 -3.93 -14.31 7.30
N ARG A 71 -3.05 -13.83 8.18
CA ARG A 71 -1.61 -13.77 7.90
C ARG A 71 -1.00 -15.16 7.74
N GLU A 72 -1.40 -16.10 8.58
CA GLU A 72 -0.99 -17.52 8.48
C GLU A 72 -1.48 -18.16 7.17
N ALA A 73 -2.72 -17.92 6.75
CA ALA A 73 -3.25 -18.41 5.48
C ALA A 73 -2.45 -17.87 4.28
N LEU A 74 -2.06 -16.59 4.28
CA LEU A 74 -1.20 -16.01 3.25
C LEU A 74 0.17 -16.69 3.20
N LEU A 75 0.80 -16.90 4.35
CA LEU A 75 2.11 -17.54 4.48
C LEU A 75 2.06 -19.02 4.13
N ASN A 76 0.96 -19.74 4.41
CA ASN A 76 0.77 -21.10 3.98
C ASN A 76 0.67 -21.25 2.46
N ILE A 77 0.03 -20.29 1.78
CA ILE A 77 -0.05 -20.27 0.32
C ILE A 77 1.27 -19.82 -0.31
N CYS A 78 1.97 -18.89 0.31
CA CYS A 78 3.23 -18.32 -0.15
C CYS A 78 4.26 -18.25 1.00
N PRO A 79 4.87 -19.39 1.38
CA PRO A 79 5.70 -19.47 2.59
C PRO A 79 7.02 -18.67 2.52
N ASN A 80 7.52 -18.40 1.33
CA ASN A 80 8.76 -17.63 1.12
C ASN A 80 8.54 -16.62 -0.02
N PRO A 81 7.78 -15.55 0.21
CA PRO A 81 7.60 -14.53 -0.82
C PRO A 81 8.92 -13.77 -1.05
N ASP A 82 9.18 -13.45 -2.31
CA ASP A 82 10.27 -12.56 -2.71
C ASP A 82 9.88 -11.09 -2.55
N ILE A 83 8.58 -10.80 -2.65
CA ILE A 83 8.00 -9.45 -2.63
C ILE A 83 6.86 -9.41 -1.61
N LEU A 84 6.86 -8.39 -0.77
CA LEU A 84 5.77 -8.09 0.15
C LEU A 84 5.27 -6.66 -0.07
N ILE A 85 4.00 -6.51 -0.40
CA ILE A 85 3.32 -5.22 -0.47
C ILE A 85 2.37 -5.10 0.71
N ASN A 86 2.81 -4.40 1.75
CA ASN A 86 1.97 -4.02 2.88
C ASN A 86 1.07 -2.86 2.44
N ASN A 87 -0.22 -3.10 2.41
CA ASN A 87 -1.23 -2.13 2.10
C ASN A 87 -2.44 -2.35 3.01
N SER A 88 -3.08 -1.29 3.42
CA SER A 88 -4.27 -1.35 4.27
C SER A 88 -5.20 -0.17 4.03
N GLY A 89 -6.47 -0.33 4.32
CA GLY A 89 -7.37 0.79 4.49
C GLY A 89 -6.93 1.64 5.69
N GLY A 90 -6.96 2.97 5.57
CA GLY A 90 -6.75 3.83 6.74
C GLY A 90 -8.04 3.98 7.54
N PRO A 91 -7.97 4.38 8.82
CA PRO A 91 -9.13 4.80 9.59
C PRO A 91 -9.85 5.98 8.91
N PRO A 92 -11.12 6.23 9.21
CA PRO A 92 -11.82 7.40 8.72
C PRO A 92 -11.19 8.69 9.26
N PRO A 93 -11.35 9.83 8.56
CA PRO A 93 -11.04 11.13 9.13
C PRO A 93 -11.91 11.39 10.36
N GLY A 94 -11.40 12.15 11.33
CA GLY A 94 -12.15 12.47 12.55
C GLY A 94 -11.57 13.67 13.27
N LYS A 95 -12.27 14.12 14.32
CA LYS A 95 -11.84 15.22 15.17
C LYS A 95 -11.08 14.70 16.39
N PHE A 96 -9.96 15.32 16.72
CA PHE A 96 -9.07 14.85 17.79
C PHE A 96 -9.77 14.57 19.14
N PHE A 97 -10.67 15.42 19.55
CA PHE A 97 -11.39 15.27 20.83
C PHE A 97 -12.52 14.23 20.82
N GLU A 98 -12.82 13.63 19.66
CA GLU A 98 -13.81 12.57 19.51
C GLU A 98 -13.18 11.17 19.48
N TRP A 99 -11.84 11.06 19.37
CA TRP A 99 -11.14 9.78 19.33
C TRP A 99 -10.96 9.17 20.70
N THR A 100 -11.26 7.88 20.77
CA THR A 100 -11.10 7.04 21.96
C THR A 100 -9.75 6.31 21.94
N GLU A 101 -9.40 5.65 23.03
CA GLU A 101 -8.24 4.76 23.10
C GLU A 101 -8.35 3.63 22.08
N GLU A 102 -9.55 3.05 21.89
CA GLU A 102 -9.81 2.00 20.91
C GLU A 102 -9.56 2.46 19.48
N ASP A 103 -9.85 3.72 19.15
CA ASP A 103 -9.56 4.29 17.83
C ASP A 103 -8.05 4.35 17.57
N PHE A 104 -7.27 4.78 18.59
CA PHE A 104 -5.81 4.80 18.49
C PHE A 104 -5.23 3.39 18.36
N LEU A 105 -5.66 2.46 19.19
CA LEU A 105 -5.21 1.05 19.16
C LEU A 105 -5.60 0.37 17.84
N GLY A 106 -6.82 0.61 17.35
CA GLY A 106 -7.29 0.12 16.06
C GLY A 106 -6.46 0.65 14.89
N ALA A 107 -6.13 1.95 14.89
CA ALA A 107 -5.27 2.56 13.87
C ALA A 107 -3.86 1.96 13.89
N ILE A 108 -3.27 1.77 15.08
CA ILE A 108 -1.96 1.12 15.23
C ILE A 108 -2.03 -0.33 14.76
N LYS A 109 -3.05 -1.10 15.13
CA LYS A 109 -3.21 -2.49 14.71
C LYS A 109 -3.29 -2.61 13.20
N SER A 110 -4.09 -1.75 12.54
CA SER A 110 -4.36 -1.82 11.10
C SER A 110 -3.28 -1.18 10.21
N ASN A 111 -2.57 -0.15 10.66
CA ASN A 111 -1.63 0.60 9.82
C ASN A 111 -0.15 0.46 10.21
N PHE A 112 0.13 -0.25 11.33
CA PHE A 112 1.50 -0.51 11.78
C PHE A 112 1.71 -1.99 12.12
N THR A 113 0.98 -2.53 13.13
CA THR A 113 1.30 -3.84 13.73
C THR A 113 1.22 -4.98 12.71
N GLN A 114 0.16 -5.06 11.91
CA GLN A 114 0.01 -6.10 10.90
C GLN A 114 1.16 -6.11 9.89
N SER A 115 1.61 -4.93 9.44
CA SER A 115 2.72 -4.79 8.50
C SER A 115 4.05 -5.22 9.15
N ALA A 116 4.28 -4.84 10.40
CA ALA A 116 5.45 -5.24 11.16
C ALA A 116 5.52 -6.76 11.34
N LEU A 117 4.41 -7.41 11.70
CA LEU A 117 4.33 -8.86 11.87
C LEU A 117 4.54 -9.62 10.55
N LEU A 118 4.01 -9.12 9.43
CA LEU A 118 4.29 -9.72 8.12
C LEU A 118 5.77 -9.58 7.74
N MET A 119 6.37 -8.41 7.93
CA MET A 119 7.81 -8.23 7.70
C MET A 119 8.63 -9.21 8.54
N GLN A 120 8.29 -9.35 9.83
CA GLN A 120 8.95 -10.30 10.72
C GLN A 120 8.86 -11.74 10.21
N SER A 121 7.73 -12.13 9.61
CA SER A 121 7.51 -13.48 9.11
C SER A 121 8.24 -13.76 7.80
N VAL A 122 8.37 -12.77 6.89
CA VAL A 122 8.92 -13.02 5.55
C VAL A 122 10.43 -12.77 5.44
N ILE A 123 10.99 -11.88 6.24
CA ILE A 123 12.41 -11.50 6.19
C ILE A 123 13.36 -12.71 6.32
N PRO A 124 13.15 -13.68 7.21
CA PRO A 124 14.05 -14.85 7.29
C PRO A 124 14.15 -15.64 5.98
N GLY A 125 13.03 -15.82 5.27
CA GLY A 125 13.01 -16.45 3.95
C GLY A 125 13.75 -15.62 2.89
N MET A 126 13.55 -14.31 2.88
CA MET A 126 14.24 -13.37 1.99
C MET A 126 15.75 -13.35 2.25
N GLN A 127 16.20 -13.43 3.51
CA GLN A 127 17.62 -13.53 3.88
C GLN A 127 18.25 -14.80 3.32
N LYS A 128 17.57 -15.95 3.47
CA LYS A 128 18.04 -17.23 2.94
C LYS A 128 18.19 -17.18 1.42
N ASN A 129 17.27 -16.51 0.73
CA ASN A 129 17.25 -16.39 -0.73
C ASN A 129 18.14 -15.24 -1.26
N LYS A 130 18.72 -14.42 -0.37
CA LYS A 130 19.49 -13.21 -0.72
C LYS A 130 18.73 -12.32 -1.71
N PHE A 131 17.42 -12.23 -1.53
CA PHE A 131 16.53 -11.38 -2.29
C PHE A 131 15.25 -11.07 -1.49
N GLY A 132 14.93 -9.80 -1.34
CA GLY A 132 13.67 -9.35 -0.75
C GLY A 132 13.32 -7.94 -1.21
N ARG A 133 12.03 -7.70 -1.47
CA ARG A 133 11.47 -6.39 -1.80
C ARG A 133 10.25 -6.15 -0.95
N ILE A 134 10.32 -5.19 -0.06
CA ILE A 134 9.23 -4.84 0.84
C ILE A 134 8.81 -3.40 0.57
N ILE A 135 7.54 -3.23 0.23
CA ILE A 135 6.94 -1.91 0.01
C ILE A 135 5.82 -1.71 1.02
N ASN A 136 5.95 -0.67 1.83
CA ASN A 136 4.92 -0.22 2.75
C ASN A 136 4.13 0.93 2.11
N MET A 137 2.87 0.66 1.75
CA MET A 137 1.95 1.69 1.24
C MET A 137 1.46 2.52 2.40
N THR A 138 1.87 3.79 2.45
CA THR A 138 1.52 4.70 3.54
C THR A 138 0.68 5.88 3.05
N SER A 139 1.07 7.10 3.26
CA SER A 139 0.36 8.31 2.83
C SER A 139 1.29 9.51 2.85
N ALA A 140 1.10 10.47 1.96
CA ALA A 140 1.76 11.77 2.00
C ALA A 140 1.54 12.52 3.34
N MET A 141 0.45 12.21 4.04
CA MET A 141 0.15 12.74 5.37
C MET A 141 1.23 12.45 6.44
N VAL A 142 2.11 11.47 6.21
CA VAL A 142 3.26 11.23 7.10
C VAL A 142 4.26 12.37 7.07
N LYS A 143 4.44 13.00 5.90
CA LYS A 143 5.34 14.13 5.71
C LYS A 143 4.62 15.49 5.83
N ASN A 144 3.33 15.53 5.46
CA ASN A 144 2.48 16.71 5.56
C ASN A 144 1.23 16.41 6.41
N PRO A 145 1.34 16.39 7.75
CA PRO A 145 0.27 15.96 8.63
C PRO A 145 -0.95 16.86 8.58
N HIS A 146 -2.13 16.25 8.50
CA HIS A 146 -3.41 16.94 8.65
C HIS A 146 -4.14 16.40 9.88
N LEU A 147 -4.65 17.29 10.75
CA LEU A 147 -5.20 16.90 12.06
C LEU A 147 -6.31 15.85 11.94
N MET A 148 -7.24 16.00 11.00
CA MET A 148 -8.34 15.03 10.80
C MET A 148 -7.86 13.63 10.39
N MET A 149 -6.62 13.48 9.94
CA MET A 149 -5.99 12.20 9.58
C MET A 149 -5.02 11.70 10.66
N GLY A 150 -5.05 12.30 11.86
CA GLY A 150 -4.09 12.07 12.93
C GLY A 150 -3.91 10.60 13.32
N LEU A 151 -5.00 9.82 13.41
CA LEU A 151 -4.95 8.37 13.69
C LEU A 151 -4.10 7.63 12.65
N SER A 152 -4.39 7.85 11.37
CA SER A 152 -3.64 7.22 10.27
C SER A 152 -2.20 7.69 10.22
N THR A 153 -1.98 9.00 10.38
CA THR A 153 -0.65 9.62 10.32
C THR A 153 0.26 9.10 11.41
N SER A 154 -0.19 9.07 12.67
CA SER A 154 0.61 8.60 13.80
C SER A 154 1.02 7.13 13.65
N ALA A 155 0.07 6.24 13.30
CA ALA A 155 0.37 4.83 13.09
C ALA A 155 1.35 4.59 11.91
N ARG A 156 1.16 5.29 10.80
CA ARG A 156 2.02 5.15 9.61
C ARG A 156 3.40 5.76 9.82
N THR A 157 3.53 6.83 10.61
CA THR A 157 4.84 7.40 10.97
C THR A 157 5.67 6.38 11.75
N GLY A 158 5.06 5.62 12.68
CA GLY A 158 5.73 4.49 13.34
C GLY A 158 6.26 3.45 12.35
N LEU A 159 5.47 3.12 11.32
CA LEU A 159 5.90 2.19 10.27
C LEU A 159 7.09 2.71 9.47
N HIS A 160 7.17 4.03 9.19
CA HIS A 160 8.34 4.64 8.55
C HIS A 160 9.61 4.48 9.38
N GLY A 161 9.53 4.75 10.70
CA GLY A 161 10.66 4.58 11.61
C GLY A 161 11.17 3.13 11.62
N LEU A 162 10.26 2.16 11.76
CA LEU A 162 10.59 0.73 11.71
C LEU A 162 11.18 0.34 10.35
N SER A 163 10.56 0.77 9.24
CA SER A 163 11.04 0.50 7.88
C SER A 163 12.46 0.99 7.67
N LYS A 164 12.77 2.19 8.15
CA LYS A 164 14.13 2.77 8.07
C LYS A 164 15.14 1.95 8.85
N ALA A 165 14.81 1.54 10.06
CA ALA A 165 15.70 0.71 10.89
C ALA A 165 15.98 -0.65 10.23
N LEU A 166 14.93 -1.36 9.81
CA LEU A 166 15.04 -2.66 9.15
C LEU A 166 15.78 -2.57 7.80
N SER A 167 15.57 -1.50 7.03
CA SER A 167 16.25 -1.29 5.74
C SER A 167 17.76 -1.25 5.88
N LYS A 168 18.28 -0.65 6.96
CA LYS A 168 19.72 -0.60 7.26
C LYS A 168 20.27 -1.97 7.66
N GLU A 169 19.52 -2.72 8.47
CA GLU A 169 19.96 -4.03 8.97
C GLU A 169 20.03 -5.07 7.85
N PHE A 170 19.03 -5.10 6.95
CA PHE A 170 18.87 -6.15 5.96
C PHE A 170 19.38 -5.81 4.56
N ALA A 171 19.91 -4.62 4.31
CA ALA A 171 20.50 -4.23 3.03
C ALA A 171 21.62 -5.18 2.57
N LYS A 172 22.45 -5.67 3.50
CA LYS A 172 23.51 -6.67 3.26
C LYS A 172 23.02 -8.00 2.68
N ASP A 173 21.74 -8.29 2.86
CA ASP A 173 21.07 -9.50 2.37
C ASP A 173 20.31 -9.28 1.06
N ASN A 174 20.53 -8.13 0.39
CA ASN A 174 19.80 -7.70 -0.82
C ASN A 174 18.29 -7.61 -0.55
N ILE A 175 17.91 -7.17 0.64
CA ILE A 175 16.52 -6.89 1.01
C ILE A 175 16.35 -5.38 1.05
N THR A 176 15.45 -4.85 0.21
CA THR A 176 15.09 -3.42 0.24
C THR A 176 13.74 -3.22 0.89
N ILE A 177 13.61 -2.19 1.70
CA ILE A 177 12.39 -1.82 2.39
C ILE A 177 12.13 -0.34 2.16
N ASN A 178 11.08 -0.01 1.42
CA ASN A 178 10.72 1.36 1.08
C ASN A 178 9.26 1.66 1.41
N CYS A 179 8.95 2.93 1.63
CA CYS A 179 7.60 3.44 1.81
C CYS A 179 7.18 4.23 0.56
N ILE A 180 5.97 3.98 0.06
CA ILE A 180 5.34 4.82 -0.97
C ILE A 180 4.23 5.63 -0.29
N LEU A 181 4.20 6.93 -0.60
CA LEU A 181 3.31 7.92 -0.01
C LEU A 181 2.38 8.51 -1.08
N PRO A 182 1.28 7.81 -1.42
CA PRO A 182 0.32 8.34 -2.37
C PRO A 182 -0.50 9.48 -1.77
N GLU A 183 -0.90 10.43 -2.59
CA GLU A 183 -1.90 11.44 -2.26
C GLU A 183 -2.85 11.64 -3.45
N ARG A 184 -4.17 11.77 -3.16
CA ARG A 184 -5.21 12.10 -4.14
C ARG A 184 -5.16 11.26 -5.42
N ILE A 185 -5.08 9.93 -5.25
CA ILE A 185 -5.12 8.98 -6.36
C ILE A 185 -6.56 8.59 -6.65
N ALA A 186 -6.96 8.60 -7.92
CA ALA A 186 -8.30 8.27 -8.42
C ALA A 186 -8.63 6.79 -8.14
N THR A 187 -9.25 6.54 -7.00
CA THR A 187 -9.73 5.24 -6.53
C THR A 187 -11.15 5.38 -6.02
N ASP A 188 -11.90 4.28 -5.89
CA ASP A 188 -13.26 4.29 -5.30
C ASP A 188 -13.30 4.94 -3.91
N ARG A 189 -12.20 4.85 -3.15
CA ARG A 189 -12.09 5.53 -1.85
C ARG A 189 -12.09 7.05 -2.04
N GLN A 190 -11.32 7.54 -2.98
CA GLN A 190 -11.22 8.99 -3.24
C GLN A 190 -12.53 9.54 -3.80
N VAL A 191 -13.19 8.80 -4.68
CA VAL A 191 -14.54 9.15 -5.18
C VAL A 191 -15.52 9.32 -4.02
N ARG A 192 -15.52 8.38 -3.05
CA ARG A 192 -16.39 8.49 -1.87
C ARG A 192 -16.03 9.68 -0.97
N ILE A 193 -14.75 9.98 -0.77
CA ILE A 193 -14.30 11.13 0.03
C ILE A 193 -14.77 12.44 -0.62
N ILE A 194 -14.56 12.60 -1.92
CA ILE A 194 -15.00 13.78 -2.66
C ILE A 194 -16.53 13.90 -2.63
N GLY A 195 -17.26 12.79 -2.83
CA GLY A 195 -18.73 12.80 -2.73
C GLY A 195 -19.23 13.18 -1.34
N TYR A 196 -18.52 12.79 -0.27
CA TYR A 196 -18.85 13.24 1.08
C TYR A 196 -18.56 14.73 1.28
N GLN A 197 -17.43 15.23 0.78
CA GLN A 197 -17.09 16.66 0.82
C GLN A 197 -18.10 17.53 0.05
N ALA A 198 -18.53 17.06 -1.12
CA ALA A 198 -19.55 17.71 -1.93
C ALA A 198 -20.87 17.88 -1.15
N LYS A 199 -21.32 16.81 -0.47
CA LYS A 199 -22.53 16.86 0.38
C LYS A 199 -22.40 17.83 1.55
N LEU A 200 -21.23 17.87 2.21
CA LEU A 200 -21.01 18.80 3.33
C LEU A 200 -20.98 20.26 2.90
N ALA A 201 -20.50 20.53 1.70
CA ALA A 201 -20.40 21.88 1.14
C ALA A 201 -21.64 22.32 0.33
N ASP A 202 -22.64 21.44 0.19
CA ASP A 202 -23.84 21.65 -0.63
C ASP A 202 -23.54 22.06 -2.08
N ILE A 203 -22.58 21.32 -2.68
CA ILE A 203 -22.15 21.50 -4.08
C ILE A 203 -22.22 20.17 -4.83
N THR A 204 -22.11 20.19 -6.15
CA THR A 204 -22.06 18.97 -6.97
C THR A 204 -20.75 18.21 -6.79
N TYR A 205 -20.74 16.91 -7.17
CA TYR A 205 -19.52 16.11 -7.16
C TYR A 205 -18.46 16.71 -8.10
N GLU A 206 -18.87 17.21 -9.26
CA GLU A 206 -18.01 17.80 -10.28
C GLU A 206 -17.34 19.08 -9.78
N GLU A 207 -18.08 19.93 -9.06
CA GLU A 207 -17.52 21.11 -8.41
C GLU A 207 -16.53 20.75 -7.31
N ALA A 208 -16.85 19.79 -6.46
CA ALA A 208 -15.94 19.30 -5.42
C ALA A 208 -14.68 18.67 -6.01
N LEU A 209 -14.81 17.86 -7.08
CA LEU A 209 -13.68 17.29 -7.81
C LEU A 209 -12.79 18.39 -8.38
N LYS A 210 -13.38 19.40 -9.03
CA LYS A 210 -12.62 20.51 -9.58
C LYS A 210 -11.86 21.29 -8.51
N LEU A 211 -12.46 21.54 -7.35
CA LEU A 211 -11.76 22.18 -6.22
C LEU A 211 -10.54 21.35 -5.76
N VAL A 212 -10.70 20.02 -5.70
CA VAL A 212 -9.59 19.11 -5.36
C VAL A 212 -8.48 19.17 -6.40
N GLU A 213 -8.81 19.19 -7.70
CA GLU A 213 -7.84 19.23 -8.79
C GLU A 213 -7.17 20.61 -8.91
N ASP A 214 -7.91 21.68 -8.71
CA ASP A 214 -7.38 23.05 -8.74
C ASP A 214 -6.40 23.34 -7.59
N ASP A 215 -6.58 22.66 -6.44
CA ASP A 215 -5.67 22.73 -5.28
C ASP A 215 -4.36 21.96 -5.51
N MET A 216 -4.33 20.99 -6.43
CA MET A 216 -3.13 20.22 -6.74
C MET A 216 -2.23 20.96 -7.74
N PRO A 217 -0.90 20.98 -7.56
CA PRO A 217 0.02 21.53 -8.59
C PRO A 217 -0.14 20.86 -9.96
N ALA A 218 -0.34 19.53 -9.98
CA ALA A 218 -0.55 18.77 -11.21
C ALA A 218 -1.92 19.03 -11.88
N LYS A 219 -2.85 19.77 -11.24
CA LYS A 219 -4.20 20.09 -11.73
C LYS A 219 -5.04 18.88 -12.14
N ARG A 220 -4.76 17.75 -11.56
CA ARG A 220 -5.49 16.49 -11.73
C ARG A 220 -5.20 15.52 -10.59
N MET A 221 -6.08 14.58 -10.36
CA MET A 221 -5.75 13.44 -9.51
C MET A 221 -4.73 12.50 -10.18
N GLY A 222 -3.93 11.82 -9.36
CA GLY A 222 -3.06 10.76 -9.82
C GLY A 222 -3.84 9.51 -10.25
N LYS A 223 -3.26 8.70 -11.15
CA LYS A 223 -3.82 7.42 -11.58
C LYS A 223 -3.23 6.28 -10.77
N VAL A 224 -3.97 5.17 -10.67
CA VAL A 224 -3.51 3.94 -9.99
C VAL A 224 -2.21 3.43 -10.64
N GLU A 225 -2.09 3.53 -11.96
CA GLU A 225 -0.93 3.11 -12.74
C GLU A 225 0.34 3.89 -12.38
N GLU A 226 0.21 5.17 -12.00
CA GLU A 226 1.35 6.01 -11.62
C GLU A 226 1.94 5.56 -10.28
N VAL A 227 1.10 5.06 -9.37
CA VAL A 227 1.56 4.47 -8.10
C VAL A 227 2.05 3.04 -8.29
N SER A 228 1.33 2.21 -9.05
CA SER A 228 1.73 0.81 -9.27
C SER A 228 3.00 0.70 -10.11
N GLY A 229 3.26 1.64 -11.02
CA GLY A 229 4.50 1.69 -11.80
C GLY A 229 5.74 1.86 -10.93
N ILE A 230 5.76 2.87 -10.06
CA ILE A 230 6.89 3.08 -9.13
C ILE A 230 7.02 1.94 -8.12
N CYS A 231 5.89 1.39 -7.63
CA CYS A 231 5.89 0.25 -6.74
C CYS A 231 6.56 -0.97 -7.40
N THR A 232 6.19 -1.29 -8.63
CA THR A 232 6.74 -2.41 -9.39
C THR A 232 8.22 -2.19 -9.71
N PHE A 233 8.63 -0.96 -10.07
CA PHE A 233 10.03 -0.61 -10.26
C PHE A 233 10.85 -0.84 -8.99
N LEU A 234 10.35 -0.42 -7.83
CA LEU A 234 11.04 -0.64 -6.55
C LEU A 234 11.16 -2.12 -6.17
N CYS A 235 10.32 -2.99 -6.72
CA CYS A 235 10.43 -4.44 -6.57
C CYS A 235 11.47 -5.07 -7.53
N SER A 236 12.03 -4.32 -8.47
CA SER A 236 12.96 -4.81 -9.49
C SER A 236 14.37 -5.08 -8.97
N GLN A 237 15.20 -5.70 -9.83
CA GLN A 237 16.64 -5.81 -9.61
C GLN A 237 17.35 -4.46 -9.79
N GLN A 238 16.85 -3.59 -10.68
CA GLN A 238 17.40 -2.26 -10.93
C GLN A 238 17.30 -1.34 -9.71
N ALA A 239 16.29 -1.56 -8.86
CA ALA A 239 16.10 -0.80 -7.62
C ALA A 239 16.85 -1.38 -6.41
N ALA A 240 17.76 -2.34 -6.59
CA ALA A 240 18.44 -3.02 -5.48
C ALA A 240 19.26 -2.10 -4.57
N PHE A 241 19.62 -0.90 -5.03
CA PHE A 241 20.34 0.10 -4.22
C PHE A 241 19.43 1.19 -3.63
N ILE A 242 18.12 1.06 -3.82
CA ILE A 242 17.11 1.99 -3.27
C ILE A 242 16.46 1.31 -2.06
N THR A 243 16.85 1.73 -0.85
CA THR A 243 16.30 1.18 0.39
C THR A 243 16.18 2.24 1.47
N GLY A 244 15.20 2.09 2.38
CA GLY A 244 14.93 3.04 3.45
C GLY A 244 14.40 4.39 2.98
N GLN A 245 13.79 4.44 1.79
CA GLN A 245 13.25 5.68 1.22
C GLN A 245 11.76 5.82 1.47
N SER A 246 11.33 7.08 1.53
CA SER A 246 9.93 7.50 1.62
C SER A 246 9.59 8.32 0.38
N ILE A 247 9.00 7.67 -0.61
CA ILE A 247 8.79 8.23 -1.96
C ILE A 247 7.36 8.72 -2.11
N SER A 248 7.19 10.02 -2.32
CA SER A 248 5.89 10.63 -2.57
C SER A 248 5.43 10.41 -4.00
N VAL A 249 4.14 10.12 -4.17
CA VAL A 249 3.44 10.05 -5.46
C VAL A 249 2.18 10.90 -5.30
N ASP A 250 2.34 12.21 -5.45
CA ASP A 250 1.41 13.21 -4.96
C ASP A 250 1.16 14.39 -5.93
N GLY A 251 1.69 14.33 -7.15
CA GLY A 251 1.52 15.39 -8.14
C GLY A 251 2.12 16.75 -7.74
N GLY A 252 3.10 16.72 -6.81
CA GLY A 252 3.76 17.93 -6.32
C GLY A 252 3.03 18.62 -5.16
N SER A 253 2.03 17.95 -4.53
CA SER A 253 1.22 18.54 -3.45
C SER A 253 1.99 18.72 -2.14
N SER A 254 3.11 18.01 -1.95
CA SER A 254 3.90 18.12 -0.73
C SER A 254 4.80 19.36 -0.74
N GLU A 255 4.80 20.11 0.36
CA GLU A 255 5.57 21.37 0.49
C GLU A 255 6.95 21.17 1.14
N TYR A 256 7.30 19.96 1.54
CA TYR A 256 8.59 19.67 2.17
C TYR A 256 9.69 19.40 1.13
N LEU A 257 10.90 19.82 1.45
CA LEU A 257 12.08 19.64 0.61
C LEU A 257 12.73 18.25 0.79
N LEU A 258 12.71 17.67 2.03
CA LEU A 258 13.36 16.42 2.40
C LEU A 258 12.41 15.45 3.11
#